data_46381ccca3d646412eb053e0fb02d82e
#
_entry.id   46381ccca3d646412eb053e0fb02d82e
#
_cell.length_a   1.000
_cell.length_b   1.000
_cell.length_c   1.000
_cell.angle_alpha   90.00
_cell.angle_beta   90.00
_cell.angle_gamma   90.00
#
_symmetry.space_group_name_H-M   'P 1'
#
loop_
_entity.id
_entity.type
_entity.pdbx_description
1 polymer ?
#
loop_
_entity_poly.entity_id
_entity_poly.type
_entity_poly.pdbx_seq_one_letter_code
_entity_poly.pdbx_strand_id
1 'polypeptide(L)'
;MSLRINDVAPNFTAETTHGTIDFHQWIGDGWAVLFSHPKDFTPVCTTELGTMAGMEPEFAKRNCKIIGLSVDPASSHAKWAVDIEETQGHKVGYPMIGDPELEVAKLYGMLPADAGTTSEGRTAANNATVRTVFIVGPDKKIKLMLMYPMTTGRNFDEVLRVIDSLQLTAKHAVATPANWKPGQDVIISGSVSDEDAKKKYPDGWKAPKPYLRIVPQPK
;
A
#
# COMPACT_ATOMS: atom_id res chain seq x y z
N MET A 1 19.81 4.26 -5.30
CA MET A 1 19.10 3.50 -6.38
C MET A 1 17.62 3.57 -6.04
N SER A 2 16.73 3.95 -6.98
CA SER A 2 15.28 4.01 -6.72
C SER A 2 14.66 2.61 -6.79
N LEU A 3 13.72 2.31 -5.90
CA LEU A 3 12.94 1.07 -5.91
C LEU A 3 12.05 0.99 -7.16
N ARG A 4 11.76 -0.23 -7.63
CA ARG A 4 10.95 -0.50 -8.82
C ARG A 4 9.93 -1.60 -8.54
N ILE A 5 8.92 -1.70 -9.36
CA ILE A 5 8.00 -2.84 -9.36
C ILE A 5 8.80 -4.13 -9.58
N ASN A 6 8.51 -5.16 -8.78
CA ASN A 6 9.18 -6.47 -8.68
C ASN A 6 10.57 -6.47 -8.02
N ASP A 7 11.13 -5.34 -7.60
CA ASP A 7 12.25 -5.37 -6.66
C ASP A 7 11.79 -6.03 -5.35
N VAL A 8 12.69 -6.72 -4.67
CA VAL A 8 12.43 -7.19 -3.30
C VAL A 8 12.31 -5.94 -2.42
N ALA A 9 11.21 -5.80 -1.70
CA ALA A 9 11.02 -4.74 -0.74
C ALA A 9 12.13 -4.81 0.31
N PRO A 10 12.91 -3.75 0.55
CA PRO A 10 13.97 -3.79 1.54
C PRO A 10 13.44 -4.22 2.90
N ASN A 11 14.09 -5.19 3.55
CA ASN A 11 13.78 -5.54 4.93
C ASN A 11 14.37 -4.50 5.87
N PHE A 12 13.71 -4.31 7.00
CA PHE A 12 14.19 -3.43 8.08
C PHE A 12 13.64 -3.88 9.43
N THR A 13 14.31 -3.47 10.49
CA THR A 13 13.80 -3.56 11.85
C THR A 13 13.49 -2.15 12.33
N ALA A 14 12.33 -1.93 12.91
CA ALA A 14 11.92 -0.59 13.36
C ALA A 14 11.03 -0.65 14.61
N GLU A 15 11.13 0.41 15.42
CA GLU A 15 10.23 0.64 16.55
C GLU A 15 8.88 1.15 16.04
N THR A 16 7.81 0.59 16.59
CA THR A 16 6.45 0.97 16.26
C THR A 16 5.61 1.18 17.52
N THR A 17 4.39 1.69 17.34
CA THR A 17 3.40 1.75 18.43
C THR A 17 3.03 0.38 19.00
N HIS A 18 3.38 -0.71 18.33
CA HIS A 18 3.12 -2.10 18.76
C HIS A 18 4.42 -2.86 19.13
N GLY A 19 5.51 -2.14 19.43
CA GLY A 19 6.83 -2.70 19.70
C GLY A 19 7.69 -2.81 18.45
N THR A 20 8.87 -3.42 18.61
CA THR A 20 9.83 -3.60 17.53
C THR A 20 9.37 -4.68 16.56
N ILE A 21 9.45 -4.42 15.24
CA ILE A 21 9.14 -5.37 14.19
C ILE A 21 10.33 -5.58 13.26
N ASP A 22 10.46 -6.80 12.72
CA ASP A 22 11.16 -7.10 11.45
C ASP A 22 10.09 -7.13 10.36
N PHE A 23 10.25 -6.31 9.32
CA PHE A 23 9.20 -6.08 8.33
C PHE A 23 8.81 -7.33 7.54
N HIS A 24 9.79 -8.12 7.09
CA HIS A 24 9.50 -9.35 6.34
C HIS A 24 8.85 -10.43 7.21
N GLN A 25 9.31 -10.58 8.46
CA GLN A 25 8.68 -11.50 9.42
C GLN A 25 7.27 -11.03 9.76
N TRP A 26 7.08 -9.73 9.96
CA TRP A 26 5.78 -9.15 10.26
C TRP A 26 4.78 -9.34 9.11
N ILE A 27 5.18 -9.19 7.84
CA ILE A 27 4.32 -9.48 6.69
C ILE A 27 3.88 -10.96 6.74
N GLY A 28 4.78 -11.89 7.00
CA GLY A 28 4.51 -13.33 6.91
C GLY A 28 4.15 -13.74 5.47
N ASP A 29 3.17 -14.62 5.31
CA ASP A 29 2.71 -15.11 4.00
C ASP A 29 1.59 -14.25 3.38
N GLY A 30 1.34 -13.08 3.95
CA GLY A 30 0.30 -12.16 3.51
C GLY A 30 0.81 -11.04 2.59
N TRP A 31 -0.07 -10.12 2.34
CA TRP A 31 0.21 -8.84 1.70
C TRP A 31 0.45 -7.75 2.74
N ALA A 32 1.11 -6.69 2.35
CA ALA A 32 1.26 -5.52 3.20
C ALA A 32 1.12 -4.21 2.43
N VAL A 33 0.57 -3.20 3.10
CA VAL A 33 0.61 -1.80 2.70
C VAL A 33 1.50 -1.08 3.69
N LEU A 34 2.65 -0.60 3.21
CA LEU A 34 3.50 0.35 3.91
C LEU A 34 3.21 1.74 3.37
N PHE A 35 2.78 2.66 4.23
CA PHE A 35 2.48 4.02 3.81
C PHE A 35 3.11 5.05 4.74
N SER A 36 3.57 6.16 4.17
CA SER A 36 4.12 7.27 4.96
C SER A 36 3.16 8.43 5.07
N HIS A 37 3.27 9.20 6.14
CA HIS A 37 2.60 10.48 6.32
C HIS A 37 3.61 11.54 6.77
N PRO A 38 3.44 12.81 6.36
CA PRO A 38 4.44 13.85 6.62
C PRO A 38 4.75 14.09 8.08
N LYS A 39 3.71 14.23 8.93
CA LYS A 39 3.89 14.64 10.31
C LYS A 39 2.66 14.33 11.16
N ASP A 40 2.88 13.99 12.43
CA ASP A 40 1.84 13.84 13.44
C ASP A 40 1.16 15.18 13.76
N PHE A 41 -0.04 15.12 14.30
CA PHE A 41 -0.85 16.27 14.71
C PHE A 41 -1.07 17.29 13.59
N THR A 42 -1.31 16.81 12.36
CA THR A 42 -1.61 17.63 11.19
C THR A 42 -2.95 17.24 10.55
N PRO A 43 -3.71 18.21 9.96
CA PRO A 43 -5.09 17.96 9.54
C PRO A 43 -5.23 16.84 8.52
N VAL A 44 -4.49 16.88 7.40
CA VAL A 44 -4.60 15.89 6.32
C VAL A 44 -4.15 14.52 6.80
N CYS A 45 -3.07 14.43 7.58
CA CYS A 45 -2.60 13.15 8.12
C CYS A 45 -3.64 12.53 9.07
N THR A 46 -4.29 13.34 9.91
CA THR A 46 -5.37 12.88 10.80
C THR A 46 -6.50 12.23 10.00
N THR A 47 -6.97 12.87 8.92
CA THR A 47 -8.01 12.30 8.06
C THR A 47 -7.58 11.02 7.37
N GLU A 48 -6.33 10.94 6.91
CA GLU A 48 -5.79 9.75 6.26
C GLU A 48 -5.67 8.55 7.20
N LEU A 49 -5.09 8.76 8.39
CA LEU A 49 -4.90 7.68 9.34
C LEU A 49 -6.22 7.19 9.93
N GLY A 50 -7.17 8.09 10.15
CA GLY A 50 -8.53 7.72 10.55
C GLY A 50 -9.26 6.93 9.46
N THR A 51 -9.13 7.34 8.19
CA THR A 51 -9.67 6.57 7.05
C THR A 51 -9.07 5.16 7.00
N MET A 52 -7.74 5.04 7.11
CA MET A 52 -7.08 3.73 7.12
C MET A 52 -7.51 2.88 8.32
N ALA A 53 -7.72 3.47 9.49
CA ALA A 53 -8.23 2.76 10.66
C ALA A 53 -9.65 2.21 10.41
N GLY A 54 -10.53 2.98 9.80
CA GLY A 54 -11.86 2.52 9.41
C GLY A 54 -11.84 1.41 8.35
N MET A 55 -10.83 1.41 7.48
CA MET A 55 -10.65 0.42 6.40
C MET A 55 -9.86 -0.83 6.83
N GLU A 56 -9.27 -0.86 8.01
CA GLU A 56 -8.46 -1.99 8.50
C GLU A 56 -9.15 -3.35 8.35
N PRO A 57 -10.45 -3.52 8.67
CA PRO A 57 -11.15 -4.78 8.46
C PRO A 57 -11.20 -5.21 6.98
N GLU A 58 -11.28 -4.27 6.05
CA GLU A 58 -11.29 -4.57 4.61
C GLU A 58 -9.93 -5.06 4.12
N PHE A 59 -8.84 -4.49 4.61
CA PHE A 59 -7.49 -5.00 4.35
C PHE A 59 -7.30 -6.40 4.97
N ALA A 60 -7.74 -6.60 6.21
CA ALA A 60 -7.65 -7.88 6.90
C ALA A 60 -8.38 -9.02 6.15
N LYS A 61 -9.58 -8.78 5.60
CA LYS A 61 -10.31 -9.74 4.75
C LYS A 61 -9.49 -10.21 3.53
N ARG A 62 -8.53 -9.41 3.09
CA ARG A 62 -7.64 -9.67 1.93
C ARG A 62 -6.29 -10.23 2.35
N ASN A 63 -6.15 -10.68 3.60
CA ASN A 63 -4.86 -11.09 4.18
C ASN A 63 -3.78 -10.02 3.93
N CYS A 64 -4.15 -8.76 4.08
CA CYS A 64 -3.29 -7.61 3.88
C CYS A 64 -3.14 -6.83 5.18
N LYS A 65 -1.93 -6.73 5.68
CA LYS A 65 -1.59 -5.92 6.85
C LYS A 65 -1.28 -4.49 6.42
N ILE A 66 -1.55 -3.53 7.29
CA ILE A 66 -1.23 -2.12 7.04
C ILE A 66 -0.28 -1.61 8.12
N ILE A 67 0.66 -0.77 7.74
CA ILE A 67 1.63 -0.15 8.62
C ILE A 67 1.93 1.27 8.16
N GLY A 68 1.78 2.23 9.08
CA GLY A 68 2.11 3.63 8.85
C GLY A 68 3.56 3.95 9.20
N LEU A 69 4.09 5.04 8.65
CA LEU A 69 5.41 5.56 8.94
C LEU A 69 5.41 7.08 8.92
N SER A 70 6.05 7.70 9.89
CA SER A 70 6.57 9.06 9.75
C SER A 70 7.90 9.18 10.47
N VAL A 71 8.48 10.35 10.31
CA VAL A 71 9.74 10.73 10.96
C VAL A 71 9.55 11.13 12.43
N ASP A 72 8.34 11.19 12.92
CA ASP A 72 8.06 11.40 14.35
C ASP A 72 8.33 10.11 15.13
N PRO A 73 8.68 10.17 16.42
CA PRO A 73 8.92 8.97 17.21
C PRO A 73 7.61 8.20 17.51
N ALA A 74 7.70 6.89 17.70
CA ALA A 74 6.55 6.04 18.02
C ALA A 74 5.73 6.50 19.24
N SER A 75 6.39 7.14 20.22
CA SER A 75 5.71 7.74 21.38
C SER A 75 4.83 8.95 21.02
N SER A 76 5.14 9.68 19.95
CA SER A 76 4.29 10.74 19.40
C SER A 76 3.06 10.13 18.74
N HIS A 77 3.23 9.10 17.89
CA HIS A 77 2.14 8.38 17.23
C HIS A 77 1.12 7.83 18.26
N ALA A 78 1.62 7.24 19.37
CA ALA A 78 0.76 6.70 20.41
C ALA A 78 -0.14 7.76 21.05
N LYS A 79 0.38 8.97 21.25
CA LYS A 79 -0.41 10.11 21.77
C LYS A 79 -1.41 10.60 20.75
N TRP A 80 -0.99 10.74 19.49
CA TRP A 80 -1.81 11.23 18.42
C TRP A 80 -2.95 10.27 18.01
N ALA A 81 -2.76 8.96 18.20
CA ALA A 81 -3.79 7.97 17.95
C ALA A 81 -5.10 8.24 18.73
N VAL A 82 -5.02 8.88 19.89
CA VAL A 82 -6.19 9.31 20.68
C VAL A 82 -6.96 10.41 19.93
N ASP A 83 -6.28 11.44 19.43
CA ASP A 83 -6.90 12.53 18.68
C ASP A 83 -7.52 12.02 17.37
N ILE A 84 -6.88 11.04 16.73
CA ILE A 84 -7.41 10.39 15.51
C ILE A 84 -8.73 9.69 15.85
N GLU A 85 -8.78 8.89 16.90
CA GLU A 85 -9.99 8.19 17.33
C GLU A 85 -11.11 9.20 17.68
N GLU A 86 -10.81 10.23 18.44
CA GLU A 86 -11.77 11.27 18.83
C GLU A 86 -12.35 12.02 17.63
N THR A 87 -11.51 12.35 16.63
CA THR A 87 -11.92 13.19 15.50
C THR A 87 -12.45 12.42 14.31
N GLN A 88 -12.01 11.18 14.10
CA GLN A 88 -12.36 10.35 12.94
C GLN A 88 -13.28 9.18 13.28
N GLY A 89 -13.49 8.90 14.59
CA GLY A 89 -14.40 7.84 15.05
C GLY A 89 -13.85 6.42 14.88
N HIS A 90 -12.57 6.26 14.56
CA HIS A 90 -11.92 4.96 14.35
C HIS A 90 -10.62 4.88 15.13
N LYS A 91 -10.48 3.83 15.95
CA LYS A 91 -9.25 3.53 16.67
C LYS A 91 -8.20 3.01 15.71
N VAL A 92 -7.00 3.58 15.76
CA VAL A 92 -5.85 3.07 15.00
C VAL A 92 -5.41 1.73 15.59
N GLY A 93 -5.67 0.64 14.87
CA GLY A 93 -5.34 -0.74 15.26
C GLY A 93 -4.07 -1.28 14.62
N TYR A 94 -3.50 -0.58 13.64
CA TYR A 94 -2.29 -0.98 12.95
C TYR A 94 -1.03 -0.29 13.53
N PRO A 95 0.15 -0.91 13.39
CA PRO A 95 1.40 -0.31 13.87
C PRO A 95 1.77 0.94 13.08
N MET A 96 2.35 1.91 13.78
CA MET A 96 2.94 3.12 13.20
C MET A 96 4.43 3.15 13.53
N ILE A 97 5.28 3.18 12.50
CA ILE A 97 6.75 3.24 12.62
C ILE A 97 7.17 4.66 12.96
N GLY A 98 7.93 4.81 14.04
CA GLY A 98 8.69 6.02 14.32
C GLY A 98 10.07 5.94 13.66
N ASP A 99 10.36 6.86 12.74
CA ASP A 99 11.62 6.86 11.97
C ASP A 99 12.40 8.19 12.13
N PRO A 100 12.77 8.59 13.39
CA PRO A 100 13.44 9.87 13.62
C PRO A 100 14.82 9.96 12.96
N GLU A 101 15.48 8.84 12.71
CA GLU A 101 16.80 8.78 12.05
C GLU A 101 16.71 8.64 10.53
N LEU A 102 15.49 8.64 9.95
CA LEU A 102 15.25 8.53 8.51
C LEU A 102 15.76 7.23 7.87
N GLU A 103 15.89 6.17 8.62
CA GLU A 103 16.46 4.91 8.12
C GLU A 103 15.53 4.27 7.11
N VAL A 104 14.26 4.06 7.47
CA VAL A 104 13.26 3.48 6.59
C VAL A 104 12.83 4.46 5.51
N ALA A 105 12.67 5.74 5.86
CA ALA A 105 12.29 6.78 4.90
C ALA A 105 13.29 6.92 3.75
N LYS A 106 14.60 6.84 4.03
CA LYS A 106 15.65 6.82 3.00
C LYS A 106 15.66 5.54 2.19
N LEU A 107 15.53 4.41 2.87
CA LEU A 107 15.55 3.08 2.26
C LEU A 107 14.44 2.93 1.20
N TYR A 108 13.29 3.51 1.46
CA TYR A 108 12.12 3.49 0.59
C TYR A 108 11.95 4.75 -0.28
N GLY A 109 12.87 5.70 -0.21
CA GLY A 109 12.81 6.94 -1.03
C GLY A 109 11.58 7.80 -0.72
N MET A 110 11.19 7.88 0.55
CA MET A 110 9.99 8.60 1.00
C MET A 110 10.22 10.08 1.27
N LEU A 111 11.44 10.58 1.13
CA LEU A 111 11.77 11.98 1.35
C LEU A 111 11.67 12.76 0.05
N PRO A 112 11.19 14.03 0.06
CA PRO A 112 11.24 14.89 -1.11
C PRO A 112 12.70 15.26 -1.47
N ALA A 113 12.92 15.63 -2.73
CA ALA A 113 14.27 15.87 -3.25
C ALA A 113 15.01 17.03 -2.54
N ASP A 114 14.29 17.98 -2.01
CA ASP A 114 14.79 19.14 -1.26
C ASP A 114 14.93 18.89 0.26
N ALA A 115 14.46 17.75 0.75
CA ALA A 115 14.70 17.34 2.12
C ALA A 115 16.16 16.89 2.28
N GLY A 116 16.83 17.34 3.32
CA GLY A 116 18.13 16.82 3.68
C GLY A 116 18.08 15.30 3.93
N THR A 117 19.20 14.63 3.69
CA THR A 117 19.31 13.16 3.91
C THR A 117 19.91 12.80 5.26
N THR A 118 20.18 13.79 6.13
CA THR A 118 20.76 13.59 7.47
C THR A 118 19.75 13.97 8.55
N SER A 119 19.80 13.27 9.67
CA SER A 119 19.02 13.58 10.88
C SER A 119 19.69 14.69 11.72
N GLU A 120 20.93 15.06 11.44
CA GLU A 120 21.68 16.07 12.20
C GLU A 120 21.05 17.46 12.07
N GLY A 121 20.75 18.10 13.20
CA GLY A 121 20.10 19.42 13.26
C GLY A 121 18.64 19.45 12.73
N ARG A 122 18.06 18.29 12.50
CA ARG A 122 16.76 18.12 11.92
C ARG A 122 15.62 18.40 12.91
N THR A 123 14.54 18.95 12.39
CA THR A 123 13.23 18.96 13.05
C THR A 123 12.21 18.22 12.16
N ALA A 124 11.14 17.69 12.73
CA ALA A 124 10.04 17.10 11.96
C ALA A 124 9.43 18.07 10.91
N ALA A 125 9.66 19.36 11.05
CA ALA A 125 9.28 20.37 10.05
C ALA A 125 10.18 20.38 8.81
N ASN A 126 11.45 19.96 8.94
CA ASN A 126 12.45 20.11 7.89
C ASN A 126 12.62 18.86 7.01
N ASN A 127 12.23 17.68 7.49
CA ASN A 127 12.46 16.39 6.81
C ASN A 127 11.25 15.47 6.90
N ALA A 128 10.06 16.02 6.73
CA ALA A 128 8.85 15.20 6.65
C ALA A 128 8.86 14.30 5.40
N THR A 129 8.32 13.10 5.53
CA THR A 129 8.10 12.22 4.37
C THR A 129 6.99 12.79 3.48
N VAL A 130 7.08 12.50 2.18
CA VAL A 130 5.91 12.65 1.28
C VAL A 130 4.90 11.54 1.55
N ARG A 131 3.74 11.56 0.91
CA ARG A 131 2.69 10.56 1.11
C ARG A 131 2.89 9.40 0.16
N THR A 132 3.72 8.44 0.54
CA THR A 132 3.95 7.22 -0.25
C THR A 132 2.99 6.10 0.13
N VAL A 133 2.78 5.16 -0.80
CA VAL A 133 2.17 3.85 -0.56
C VAL A 133 3.00 2.81 -1.31
N PHE A 134 3.40 1.77 -0.62
CA PHE A 134 3.96 0.56 -1.21
C PHE A 134 3.03 -0.60 -0.91
N ILE A 135 2.62 -1.36 -1.94
CA ILE A 135 2.00 -2.67 -1.75
C ILE A 135 3.08 -3.72 -1.96
N VAL A 136 3.27 -4.56 -0.95
CA VAL A 136 4.23 -5.67 -0.96
C VAL A 136 3.46 -6.98 -0.97
N GLY A 137 3.79 -7.87 -1.89
CA GLY A 137 3.16 -9.18 -2.02
C GLY A 137 3.75 -10.23 -1.06
N PRO A 138 3.16 -11.44 -1.02
CA PRO A 138 3.65 -12.55 -0.20
C PRO A 138 5.08 -12.96 -0.53
N ASP A 139 5.51 -12.74 -1.78
CA ASP A 139 6.87 -12.96 -2.28
C ASP A 139 7.87 -11.87 -1.86
N LYS A 140 7.46 -10.96 -0.98
CA LYS A 140 8.22 -9.80 -0.50
C LYS A 140 8.62 -8.83 -1.61
N LYS A 141 7.95 -8.85 -2.77
CA LYS A 141 8.22 -7.93 -3.87
C LYS A 141 7.23 -6.79 -3.90
N ILE A 142 7.73 -5.63 -4.31
CA ILE A 142 6.91 -4.43 -4.52
C ILE A 142 5.98 -4.67 -5.71
N LYS A 143 4.68 -4.49 -5.49
CA LYS A 143 3.61 -4.68 -6.48
C LYS A 143 2.98 -3.37 -6.94
N LEU A 144 3.00 -2.36 -6.08
CA LEU A 144 2.53 -0.99 -6.37
C LEU A 144 3.40 0.01 -5.63
N MET A 145 3.58 1.15 -6.26
CA MET A 145 4.15 2.35 -5.65
C MET A 145 3.28 3.54 -6.03
N LEU A 146 2.81 4.31 -5.04
CA LEU A 146 2.14 5.59 -5.23
C LEU A 146 2.91 6.65 -4.44
N MET A 147 2.96 7.85 -4.99
CA MET A 147 3.67 8.95 -4.36
C MET A 147 2.88 10.25 -4.58
N TYR A 148 2.48 10.88 -3.49
CA TYR A 148 1.67 12.09 -3.46
C TYR A 148 2.42 13.22 -2.77
N PRO A 149 2.26 14.47 -3.20
CA PRO A 149 2.79 15.63 -2.47
C PRO A 149 2.12 15.75 -1.10
N MET A 150 2.79 16.42 -0.16
CA MET A 150 2.31 16.57 1.22
C MET A 150 0.93 17.20 1.34
N THR A 151 0.56 18.03 0.37
CA THR A 151 -0.71 18.80 0.36
C THR A 151 -1.93 18.00 -0.12
N THR A 152 -1.71 16.81 -0.68
CA THR A 152 -2.78 16.03 -1.32
C THR A 152 -3.05 14.74 -0.55
N GLY A 153 -4.22 14.65 0.10
CA GLY A 153 -4.71 13.43 0.74
C GLY A 153 -4.95 12.32 -0.30
N ARG A 154 -4.64 11.08 0.07
CA ARG A 154 -4.72 9.90 -0.81
C ARG A 154 -6.14 9.35 -0.90
N ASN A 155 -6.42 8.65 -1.99
CA ASN A 155 -7.62 7.83 -2.15
C ASN A 155 -7.30 6.38 -1.77
N PHE A 156 -7.68 5.96 -0.57
CA PHE A 156 -7.42 4.59 -0.09
C PHE A 156 -8.37 3.55 -0.67
N ASP A 157 -9.53 3.95 -1.22
CA ASP A 157 -10.38 3.04 -2.01
C ASP A 157 -9.64 2.55 -3.25
N GLU A 158 -8.80 3.41 -3.88
CA GLU A 158 -7.94 3.01 -4.98
C GLU A 158 -6.86 2.01 -4.53
N VAL A 159 -6.27 2.19 -3.36
CA VAL A 159 -5.31 1.22 -2.81
C VAL A 159 -5.97 -0.14 -2.62
N LEU A 160 -7.17 -0.17 -2.06
CA LEU A 160 -7.96 -1.39 -1.87
C LEU A 160 -8.34 -2.04 -3.20
N ARG A 161 -8.80 -1.24 -4.18
CA ARG A 161 -9.11 -1.68 -5.54
C ARG A 161 -7.90 -2.36 -6.21
N VAL A 162 -6.71 -1.77 -6.05
CA VAL A 162 -5.48 -2.34 -6.63
C VAL A 162 -5.09 -3.63 -5.94
N ILE A 163 -5.27 -3.78 -4.61
CA ILE A 163 -5.05 -5.05 -3.91
C ILE A 163 -5.98 -6.13 -4.48
N ASP A 164 -7.27 -5.83 -4.67
CA ASP A 164 -8.23 -6.77 -5.28
C ASP A 164 -7.77 -7.19 -6.68
N SER A 165 -7.32 -6.23 -7.50
CA SER A 165 -6.77 -6.50 -8.82
C SER A 165 -5.52 -7.38 -8.77
N LEU A 166 -4.57 -7.07 -7.91
CA LEU A 166 -3.31 -7.81 -7.76
C LEU A 166 -3.56 -9.26 -7.30
N GLN A 167 -4.47 -9.46 -6.35
CA GLN A 167 -4.83 -10.79 -5.87
C GLN A 167 -5.56 -11.61 -6.94
N LEU A 168 -6.48 -10.99 -7.67
CA LEU A 168 -7.19 -11.64 -8.77
C LEU A 168 -6.22 -12.06 -9.88
N THR A 169 -5.32 -11.17 -10.31
CA THR A 169 -4.35 -11.43 -11.38
C THR A 169 -3.25 -12.41 -10.97
N ALA A 170 -2.91 -12.48 -9.68
CA ALA A 170 -1.99 -13.49 -9.15
C ALA A 170 -2.61 -14.90 -9.16
N LYS A 171 -3.93 -15.00 -8.91
CA LYS A 171 -4.66 -16.28 -8.89
C LYS A 171 -5.08 -16.76 -10.27
N HIS A 172 -5.40 -15.83 -11.16
CA HIS A 172 -5.94 -16.11 -12.49
C HIS A 172 -5.09 -15.43 -13.57
N ALA A 173 -4.95 -16.07 -14.72
CA ALA A 173 -4.23 -15.49 -15.86
C ALA A 173 -5.12 -14.46 -16.59
N VAL A 174 -5.48 -13.39 -15.91
CA VAL A 174 -6.29 -12.27 -16.39
C VAL A 174 -5.61 -10.94 -16.08
N ALA A 175 -6.09 -9.89 -16.71
CA ALA A 175 -5.75 -8.49 -16.41
C ALA A 175 -7.03 -7.71 -16.15
N THR A 176 -6.97 -6.73 -15.25
CA THR A 176 -8.09 -5.83 -14.97
C THR A 176 -8.03 -4.62 -15.90
N PRO A 177 -9.13 -4.25 -16.58
CA PRO A 177 -9.15 -3.06 -17.44
C PRO A 177 -9.09 -1.76 -16.63
N ALA A 178 -8.91 -0.64 -17.32
CA ALA A 178 -8.95 0.68 -16.72
C ALA A 178 -10.25 0.89 -15.90
N ASN A 179 -10.12 1.48 -14.72
CA ASN A 179 -11.24 1.76 -13.80
C ASN A 179 -12.03 0.52 -13.32
N TRP A 180 -11.49 -0.69 -13.54
CA TRP A 180 -12.12 -1.92 -13.09
C TRP A 180 -12.41 -1.89 -11.58
N LYS A 181 -13.57 -2.45 -11.22
CA LYS A 181 -13.96 -2.70 -9.83
C LYS A 181 -14.27 -4.18 -9.64
N PRO A 182 -14.10 -4.73 -8.43
CA PRO A 182 -14.48 -6.12 -8.13
C PRO A 182 -15.89 -6.47 -8.63
N GLY A 183 -16.00 -7.61 -9.32
CA GLY A 183 -17.24 -8.09 -9.93
C GLY A 183 -17.43 -7.70 -11.40
N GLN A 184 -16.62 -6.80 -11.94
CA GLN A 184 -16.69 -6.43 -13.35
C GLN A 184 -15.87 -7.37 -14.24
N ASP A 185 -16.17 -7.35 -15.55
CA ASP A 185 -15.45 -8.14 -16.55
C ASP A 185 -13.95 -7.85 -16.55
N VAL A 186 -13.18 -8.87 -16.88
CA VAL A 186 -11.71 -8.83 -16.95
C VAL A 186 -11.23 -9.24 -18.35
N ILE A 187 -9.95 -9.04 -18.62
CA ILE A 187 -9.30 -9.38 -19.88
C ILE A 187 -8.48 -10.66 -19.70
N ILE A 188 -8.65 -11.65 -20.56
CA ILE A 188 -7.76 -12.82 -20.61
C ILE A 188 -6.35 -12.35 -20.93
N SER A 189 -5.37 -12.76 -20.11
CA SER A 189 -3.97 -12.38 -20.35
C SER A 189 -3.51 -12.74 -21.77
N GLY A 190 -2.73 -11.86 -22.37
CA GLY A 190 -2.12 -12.11 -23.67
C GLY A 190 -1.17 -13.32 -23.71
N SER A 191 -0.70 -13.78 -22.54
CA SER A 191 0.12 -14.99 -22.41
C SER A 191 -0.66 -16.29 -22.52
N VAL A 192 -2.00 -16.26 -22.45
CA VAL A 192 -2.86 -17.44 -22.55
C VAL A 192 -3.19 -17.68 -24.04
N SER A 193 -2.86 -18.87 -24.55
CA SER A 193 -3.23 -19.27 -25.92
C SER A 193 -4.74 -19.38 -26.09
N ASP A 194 -5.24 -19.30 -27.32
CA ASP A 194 -6.67 -19.50 -27.57
C ASP A 194 -7.15 -20.91 -27.23
N GLU A 195 -6.29 -21.91 -27.36
CA GLU A 195 -6.58 -23.29 -26.97
C GLU A 195 -6.76 -23.42 -25.45
N ASP A 196 -5.86 -22.81 -24.67
CA ASP A 196 -5.95 -22.83 -23.22
C ASP A 196 -7.09 -21.93 -22.70
N ALA A 197 -7.34 -20.82 -23.39
CA ALA A 197 -8.49 -19.98 -23.10
C ALA A 197 -9.81 -20.74 -23.29
N LYS A 198 -9.96 -21.53 -24.37
CA LYS A 198 -11.15 -22.37 -24.61
C LYS A 198 -11.37 -23.41 -23.53
N LYS A 199 -10.29 -24.02 -23.01
CA LYS A 199 -10.37 -24.98 -21.88
C LYS A 199 -10.82 -24.27 -20.59
N LYS A 200 -10.29 -23.08 -20.34
CA LYS A 200 -10.55 -22.32 -19.11
C LYS A 200 -11.91 -21.60 -19.13
N TYR A 201 -12.34 -21.16 -20.30
CA TYR A 201 -13.59 -20.44 -20.53
C TYR A 201 -14.43 -21.14 -21.62
N PRO A 202 -15.04 -22.30 -21.30
CA PRO A 202 -15.77 -23.11 -22.29
C PRO A 202 -16.97 -22.38 -22.91
N ASP A 203 -17.55 -21.44 -22.18
CA ASP A 203 -18.65 -20.59 -22.66
C ASP A 203 -18.17 -19.48 -23.61
N GLY A 204 -16.87 -19.42 -23.89
CA GLY A 204 -16.25 -18.42 -24.76
C GLY A 204 -16.00 -17.08 -24.09
N TRP A 205 -15.70 -16.09 -24.91
CA TRP A 205 -15.41 -14.72 -24.49
C TRP A 205 -15.88 -13.72 -25.53
N LYS A 206 -16.04 -12.46 -25.13
CA LYS A 206 -16.26 -11.35 -26.05
C LYS A 206 -14.92 -10.90 -26.61
N ALA A 207 -14.81 -10.75 -27.93
CA ALA A 207 -13.59 -10.30 -28.60
C ALA A 207 -13.88 -9.17 -29.60
N PRO A 208 -14.05 -7.92 -29.14
CA PRO A 208 -14.22 -6.77 -30.06
C PRO A 208 -13.03 -6.62 -31.01
N LYS A 209 -11.86 -7.09 -30.61
CA LYS A 209 -10.65 -7.26 -31.41
C LYS A 209 -9.94 -8.57 -30.99
N PRO A 210 -9.14 -9.19 -31.86
CA PRO A 210 -8.47 -10.45 -31.54
C PRO A 210 -7.59 -10.39 -30.28
N TYR A 211 -7.02 -9.25 -29.97
CA TYR A 211 -6.18 -9.02 -28.78
C TYR A 211 -6.96 -8.62 -27.53
N LEU A 212 -8.26 -8.35 -27.63
CA LEU A 212 -9.11 -7.88 -26.53
C LEU A 212 -10.17 -8.95 -26.19
N ARG A 213 -9.79 -9.94 -25.40
CA ARG A 213 -10.62 -11.08 -25.00
C ARG A 213 -11.19 -10.82 -23.62
N ILE A 214 -12.48 -10.55 -23.53
CA ILE A 214 -13.19 -10.11 -22.32
C ILE A 214 -14.04 -11.25 -21.79
N VAL A 215 -13.92 -11.52 -20.49
CA VAL A 215 -14.68 -12.56 -19.76
C VAL A 215 -15.22 -12.00 -18.44
N PRO A 216 -16.29 -12.58 -17.88
CA PRO A 216 -16.68 -12.31 -16.51
C PRO A 216 -15.52 -12.58 -15.54
N GLN A 217 -15.47 -11.81 -14.44
CA GLN A 217 -14.47 -12.05 -13.40
C GLN A 217 -14.53 -13.51 -12.91
N PRO A 218 -13.41 -14.27 -12.93
CA PRO A 218 -13.37 -15.60 -12.35
C PRO A 218 -13.51 -15.54 -10.82
N LYS A 219 -14.07 -16.60 -10.23
CA LYS A 219 -14.29 -16.75 -8.78
C LYS A 219 -13.05 -17.26 -8.05
#